data_a5b195216349604fa9efa45eecae23ac
#
_entry.id   a5b195216349604fa9efa45eecae23ac
#
_cell.length_a   1.000
_cell.length_b   1.000
_cell.length_c   1.000
_cell.angle_alpha   90.00
_cell.angle_beta   90.00
_cell.angle_gamma   90.00
#
_symmetry.space_group_name_H-M   'P 1'
#
loop_
_entity.id
_entity.type
_entity.pdbx_description
1 polymer ?
#
loop_
_entity_poly.entity_id
_entity_poly.type
_entity_poly.pdbx_seq_one_letter_code
_entity_poly.pdbx_strand_id
1 'polypeptide(L)'
;MITLDDLIARFGEKELVERSNKGYGDTMDDAVIQRAIADAEAEAQSYVRLAGLGKLIAPSAALLGFVCDIARYRLYDDAVHEVIEARYKRAIEWLKEAAKHPQMLDDALNDASAGELAARYVGCAVMPNAPPKWADLG
;
A
#
# COMPACT_ATOMS: atom_id res chain seq x y z
N MET A 1 7.63 0.44 -6.10
CA MET A 1 6.70 -0.35 -5.26
C MET A 1 6.12 -1.53 -6.00
N ILE A 2 5.47 -1.28 -7.12
CA ILE A 2 4.84 -2.35 -7.88
C ILE A 2 5.46 -2.42 -9.26
N THR A 3 5.28 -3.58 -9.92
CA THR A 3 5.83 -3.81 -11.24
C THR A 3 4.72 -4.24 -12.19
N LEU A 4 5.06 -4.31 -13.48
CA LEU A 4 4.15 -4.82 -14.48
C LEU A 4 3.71 -6.25 -14.12
N ASP A 5 4.64 -7.05 -13.62
CA ASP A 5 4.31 -8.43 -13.23
C ASP A 5 3.27 -8.47 -12.13
N ASP A 6 3.32 -7.53 -11.19
CA ASP A 6 2.31 -7.45 -10.15
C ASP A 6 0.93 -7.19 -10.73
N LEU A 7 0.86 -6.31 -11.72
CA LEU A 7 -0.41 -6.01 -12.36
C LEU A 7 -0.93 -7.20 -13.16
N ILE A 8 -0.04 -7.89 -13.86
CA ILE A 8 -0.42 -9.07 -14.63
C ILE A 8 -0.97 -10.14 -13.69
N ALA A 9 -0.29 -10.34 -12.56
CA ALA A 9 -0.71 -11.37 -11.61
C ALA A 9 -2.08 -11.08 -11.02
N ARG A 10 -2.42 -9.80 -10.85
CA ARG A 10 -3.68 -9.44 -10.20
C ARG A 10 -4.84 -9.29 -11.18
N PHE A 11 -4.59 -8.75 -12.35
CA PHE A 11 -5.68 -8.37 -13.26
C PHE A 11 -5.66 -9.14 -14.59
N GLY A 12 -4.55 -9.80 -14.91
CA GLY A 12 -4.44 -10.55 -16.13
C GLY A 12 -3.85 -9.73 -17.27
N GLU A 13 -3.10 -10.43 -18.12
CA GLU A 13 -2.43 -9.77 -19.22
C GLU A 13 -3.42 -9.18 -20.22
N LYS A 14 -4.54 -9.88 -20.45
CA LYS A 14 -5.51 -9.45 -21.45
C LYS A 14 -6.07 -8.05 -21.12
N GLU A 15 -6.42 -7.84 -19.87
CA GLU A 15 -6.94 -6.54 -19.46
C GLU A 15 -5.92 -5.44 -19.67
N LEU A 16 -4.65 -5.73 -19.34
CA LEU A 16 -3.59 -4.73 -19.48
C LEU A 16 -3.32 -4.40 -20.93
N VAL A 17 -3.39 -5.40 -21.81
CA VAL A 17 -3.25 -5.17 -23.24
C VAL A 17 -4.38 -4.26 -23.71
N GLU A 18 -5.60 -4.58 -23.35
CA GLU A 18 -6.77 -3.82 -23.82
C GLU A 18 -6.76 -2.39 -23.30
N ARG A 19 -6.37 -2.21 -22.05
CA ARG A 19 -6.42 -0.87 -21.47
C ARG A 19 -5.21 -0.03 -21.86
N SER A 20 -4.08 -0.64 -22.12
CA SER A 20 -2.89 0.14 -22.47
C SER A 20 -2.88 0.58 -23.92
N ASN A 21 -3.40 -0.24 -24.83
CA ASN A 21 -3.42 0.16 -26.24
C ASN A 21 -4.81 0.56 -26.72
N LYS A 22 -5.79 0.60 -25.83
CA LYS A 22 -7.15 1.08 -26.11
C LYS A 22 -7.81 0.34 -27.28
N GLY A 23 -7.49 -0.93 -27.41
CA GLY A 23 -8.11 -1.76 -28.43
C GLY A 23 -7.37 -1.80 -29.73
N TYR A 24 -6.20 -1.19 -29.81
CA TYR A 24 -5.45 -1.21 -31.05
C TYR A 24 -4.39 -2.30 -31.05
N GLY A 25 -4.75 -3.50 -31.35
CA GLY A 25 -3.79 -4.58 -31.48
C GLY A 25 -3.72 -5.44 -30.24
N ASP A 26 -2.79 -6.40 -30.28
CA ASP A 26 -2.66 -7.42 -29.26
C ASP A 26 -1.46 -7.21 -28.36
N THR A 27 -0.78 -6.10 -28.54
CA THR A 27 0.46 -5.84 -27.82
C THR A 27 0.23 -4.81 -26.74
N MET A 28 0.80 -5.09 -25.57
CA MET A 28 0.73 -4.19 -24.45
C MET A 28 1.56 -2.93 -24.71
N ASP A 29 1.00 -1.77 -24.39
CA ASP A 29 1.77 -0.54 -24.49
C ASP A 29 2.45 -0.31 -23.14
N ASP A 30 3.70 -0.69 -23.07
CA ASP A 30 4.45 -0.63 -21.82
C ASP A 30 4.57 0.78 -21.29
N ALA A 31 4.72 1.77 -22.15
CA ALA A 31 4.86 3.15 -21.71
C ALA A 31 3.61 3.64 -20.99
N VAL A 32 2.44 3.25 -21.48
CA VAL A 32 1.18 3.64 -20.84
C VAL A 32 1.08 3.00 -19.46
N ILE A 33 1.46 1.73 -19.36
CA ILE A 33 1.39 1.02 -18.09
C ILE A 33 2.39 1.61 -17.09
N GLN A 34 3.61 1.88 -17.55
CA GLN A 34 4.62 2.45 -16.65
C GLN A 34 4.20 3.82 -16.14
N ARG A 35 3.52 4.60 -16.95
CA ARG A 35 3.01 5.89 -16.51
C ARG A 35 1.92 5.71 -15.45
N ALA A 36 1.02 4.75 -15.66
CA ALA A 36 -0.03 4.48 -14.68
C ALA A 36 0.58 4.03 -13.35
N ILE A 37 1.61 3.20 -13.41
CA ILE A 37 2.31 2.76 -12.21
C ILE A 37 2.96 3.95 -11.51
N ALA A 38 3.64 4.79 -12.26
CA ALA A 38 4.31 5.95 -11.67
C ALA A 38 3.31 6.89 -11.01
N ASP A 39 2.17 7.12 -11.66
CA ASP A 39 1.14 7.98 -11.09
C ASP A 39 0.55 7.38 -9.83
N ALA A 40 0.32 6.08 -9.84
CA ALA A 40 -0.22 5.40 -8.64
C ALA A 40 0.77 5.46 -7.49
N GLU A 41 2.04 5.23 -7.78
CA GLU A 41 3.06 5.29 -6.74
C GLU A 41 3.22 6.70 -6.19
N ALA A 42 3.14 7.70 -7.05
CA ALA A 42 3.24 9.08 -6.60
C ALA A 42 2.07 9.44 -5.68
N GLU A 43 0.88 8.99 -6.03
CA GLU A 43 -0.28 9.25 -5.20
C GLU A 43 -0.14 8.56 -3.84
N ALA A 44 0.27 7.29 -3.85
CA ALA A 44 0.47 6.56 -2.60
C ALA A 44 1.59 7.20 -1.77
N GLN A 45 2.66 7.63 -2.43
CA GLN A 45 3.79 8.22 -1.71
C GLN A 45 3.40 9.51 -0.98
N SER A 46 2.42 10.24 -1.50
CA SER A 46 1.96 11.44 -0.80
C SER A 46 1.38 11.10 0.57
N TYR A 47 0.70 9.96 0.69
CA TYR A 47 0.19 9.52 1.98
C TYR A 47 1.29 8.96 2.86
N VAL A 48 2.29 8.32 2.25
CA VAL A 48 3.46 7.85 2.99
C VAL A 48 4.16 9.03 3.67
N ARG A 49 4.29 10.13 2.94
CA ARG A 49 4.89 11.33 3.52
C ARG A 49 4.05 11.93 4.63
N LEU A 50 2.73 11.89 4.49
CA LEU A 50 1.85 12.35 5.55
C LEU A 50 2.03 11.52 6.82
N ALA A 51 2.39 10.26 6.66
CA ALA A 51 2.67 9.38 7.78
C ALA A 51 4.03 9.66 8.42
N GLY A 52 4.80 10.58 7.85
CA GLY A 52 6.13 10.90 8.37
C GLY A 52 7.21 9.99 7.86
N LEU A 53 6.93 9.23 6.82
CA LEU A 53 7.91 8.28 6.27
C LEU A 53 8.49 8.80 4.97
N GLY A 54 9.70 8.36 4.67
CA GLY A 54 10.31 8.63 3.38
C GLY A 54 10.23 7.39 2.51
N LYS A 55 11.40 6.84 2.16
CA LYS A 55 11.43 5.62 1.36
C LYS A 55 11.08 4.44 2.25
N LEU A 56 10.16 3.63 1.77
CA LEU A 56 9.75 2.44 2.52
C LEU A 56 10.79 1.34 2.39
N ILE A 57 11.02 0.62 3.48
CA ILE A 57 11.98 -0.47 3.50
C ILE A 57 11.32 -1.77 3.06
N ALA A 58 10.16 -2.06 3.64
CA ALA A 58 9.41 -3.27 3.32
C ALA A 58 7.94 -2.92 3.15
N PRO A 59 7.56 -2.38 1.98
CA PRO A 59 6.16 -1.98 1.75
C PRO A 59 5.22 -3.15 2.05
N SER A 60 4.16 -2.88 2.80
CA SER A 60 3.25 -3.93 3.21
C SER A 60 2.49 -4.49 2.01
N ALA A 61 2.07 -5.74 2.11
CA ALA A 61 1.31 -6.38 1.04
C ALA A 61 0.00 -5.63 0.78
N ALA A 62 -0.62 -5.12 1.84
CA ALA A 62 -1.84 -4.34 1.70
C ALA A 62 -1.58 -3.08 0.87
N LEU A 63 -0.50 -2.38 1.17
CA LEU A 63 -0.15 -1.17 0.41
C LEU A 63 0.05 -1.51 -1.06
N LEU A 64 0.81 -2.56 -1.35
CA LEU A 64 1.08 -2.93 -2.73
C LEU A 64 -0.20 -3.26 -3.48
N GLY A 65 -1.13 -3.95 -2.82
CA GLY A 65 -2.42 -4.27 -3.43
C GLY A 65 -3.21 -3.02 -3.77
N PHE A 66 -3.25 -2.06 -2.85
CA PHE A 66 -3.99 -0.83 -3.11
C PHE A 66 -3.31 0.04 -4.16
N VAL A 67 -1.99 0.05 -4.22
CA VAL A 67 -1.29 0.77 -5.28
C VAL A 67 -1.62 0.15 -6.64
N CYS A 68 -1.74 -1.18 -6.71
CA CYS A 68 -2.17 -1.83 -7.94
C CYS A 68 -3.59 -1.41 -8.34
N ASP A 69 -4.49 -1.30 -7.37
CA ASP A 69 -5.86 -0.85 -7.66
C ASP A 69 -5.86 0.60 -8.19
N ILE A 70 -5.00 1.45 -7.67
CA ILE A 70 -4.89 2.82 -8.15
C ILE A 70 -4.35 2.84 -9.59
N ALA A 71 -3.32 2.03 -9.87
CA ALA A 71 -2.76 1.97 -11.20
C ALA A 71 -3.81 1.47 -12.21
N ARG A 72 -4.59 0.48 -11.81
CA ARG A 72 -5.67 -0.03 -12.65
C ARG A 72 -6.69 1.07 -12.95
N TYR A 73 -7.07 1.84 -11.94
CA TYR A 73 -8.00 2.94 -12.13
C TYR A 73 -7.44 3.95 -13.14
N ARG A 74 -6.15 4.23 -13.08
CA ARG A 74 -5.51 5.16 -14.01
C ARG A 74 -5.56 4.65 -15.46
N LEU A 75 -5.54 3.34 -15.64
CA LEU A 75 -5.64 2.77 -16.97
C LEU A 75 -7.04 2.85 -17.55
N TYR A 76 -8.05 3.08 -16.72
CA TYR A 76 -9.44 3.19 -17.15
C TYR A 76 -9.90 4.64 -17.22
N ASP A 77 -9.01 5.56 -17.53
CA ASP A 77 -9.31 6.99 -17.46
C ASP A 77 -10.49 7.41 -18.35
N ASP A 78 -10.74 6.70 -19.44
CA ASP A 78 -11.80 7.06 -20.37
C ASP A 78 -13.02 6.14 -20.30
N ALA A 79 -12.99 5.12 -19.47
CA ALA A 79 -14.08 4.14 -19.40
C ALA A 79 -14.12 3.51 -18.01
N VAL A 80 -14.37 4.33 -17.00
CA VAL A 80 -14.34 3.86 -15.62
C VAL A 80 -15.58 3.03 -15.33
N HIS A 81 -15.35 1.84 -14.83
CA HIS A 81 -16.41 0.96 -14.37
C HIS A 81 -16.64 1.15 -12.89
N GLU A 82 -17.86 0.88 -12.46
CA GLU A 82 -18.26 1.06 -11.07
C GLU A 82 -17.36 0.28 -10.11
N VAL A 83 -17.03 -0.96 -10.47
CA VAL A 83 -16.20 -1.80 -9.59
C VAL A 83 -14.78 -1.22 -9.48
N ILE A 84 -14.24 -0.74 -10.59
CA ILE A 84 -12.89 -0.19 -10.59
C ILE A 84 -12.83 1.09 -9.79
N GLU A 85 -13.85 1.92 -9.94
CA GLU A 85 -13.93 3.16 -9.18
C GLU A 85 -14.09 2.88 -7.68
N ALA A 86 -14.91 1.89 -7.33
CA ALA A 86 -15.09 1.53 -5.93
C ALA A 86 -13.78 1.04 -5.31
N ARG A 87 -13.01 0.27 -6.05
CA ARG A 87 -11.72 -0.19 -5.56
C ARG A 87 -10.74 0.96 -5.37
N TYR A 88 -10.75 1.91 -6.31
CA TYR A 88 -9.91 3.10 -6.17
C TYR A 88 -10.27 3.89 -4.91
N LYS A 89 -11.55 4.11 -4.70
CA LYS A 89 -11.99 4.85 -3.52
C LYS A 89 -11.61 4.13 -2.23
N ARG A 90 -11.72 2.82 -2.23
CA ARG A 90 -11.32 2.03 -1.07
C ARG A 90 -9.81 2.16 -0.83
N ALA A 91 -9.02 2.16 -1.90
CA ALA A 91 -7.58 2.31 -1.77
C ALA A 91 -7.24 3.66 -1.15
N ILE A 92 -7.90 4.72 -1.60
CA ILE A 92 -7.64 6.05 -1.06
C ILE A 92 -8.04 6.14 0.40
N GLU A 93 -9.17 5.54 0.78
CA GLU A 93 -9.59 5.56 2.17
C GLU A 93 -8.62 4.79 3.05
N TRP A 94 -8.13 3.67 2.55
CA TRP A 94 -7.13 2.90 3.29
C TRP A 94 -5.85 3.72 3.47
N LEU A 95 -5.44 4.44 2.42
CA LEU A 95 -4.25 5.27 2.50
C LEU A 95 -4.41 6.40 3.51
N LYS A 96 -5.59 6.99 3.57
CA LYS A 96 -5.85 8.03 4.55
C LYS A 96 -5.73 7.50 5.97
N GLU A 97 -6.22 6.30 6.19
CA GLU A 97 -6.10 5.68 7.50
C GLU A 97 -4.66 5.31 7.79
N ALA A 98 -3.97 4.78 6.79
CA ALA A 98 -2.57 4.39 6.95
C ALA A 98 -1.66 5.58 7.23
N ALA A 99 -2.04 6.76 6.74
CA ALA A 99 -1.27 7.96 7.03
C ALA A 99 -1.26 8.29 8.52
N LYS A 100 -2.26 7.81 9.25
CA LYS A 100 -2.32 7.99 10.70
C LYS A 100 -1.64 6.84 11.44
N HIS A 101 -1.39 5.73 10.76
CA HIS A 101 -0.81 4.55 11.38
C HIS A 101 0.31 4.01 10.48
N PRO A 102 1.50 4.60 10.57
CA PRO A 102 2.60 4.27 9.65
C PRO A 102 2.93 2.79 9.55
N GLN A 103 2.69 2.03 10.61
CA GLN A 103 2.99 0.61 10.60
C GLN A 103 2.13 -0.16 9.59
N MET A 104 1.06 0.43 9.10
CA MET A 104 0.25 -0.18 8.05
C MET A 104 0.96 -0.13 6.70
N LEU A 105 1.90 0.79 6.54
CA LEU A 105 2.56 1.03 5.27
C LEU A 105 3.84 0.23 5.10
N ASP A 106 4.56 -0.01 6.18
CA ASP A 106 5.88 -0.64 6.08
C ASP A 106 6.00 -1.72 7.14
N ASP A 107 6.17 -2.95 6.68
CA ASP A 107 6.30 -4.09 7.58
C ASP A 107 7.55 -4.00 8.45
N ALA A 108 8.57 -3.30 7.98
CA ALA A 108 9.77 -3.12 8.78
C ALA A 108 9.50 -2.34 10.05
N LEU A 109 8.50 -1.45 10.03
CA LEU A 109 8.13 -0.69 11.23
C LEU A 109 7.51 -1.58 12.29
N ASN A 110 6.77 -2.60 11.87
CA ASN A 110 6.20 -3.53 12.83
C ASN A 110 7.29 -4.28 13.56
N ASP A 111 8.28 -4.78 12.84
CA ASP A 111 9.38 -5.51 13.46
C ASP A 111 10.22 -4.58 14.33
N ALA A 112 10.55 -3.42 13.81
CA ALA A 112 11.35 -2.46 14.55
C ALA A 112 10.61 -2.00 15.80
N SER A 113 9.34 -1.71 15.67
CA SER A 113 8.53 -1.28 16.79
C SER A 113 8.46 -2.34 17.85
N ALA A 114 8.23 -3.58 17.44
CA ALA A 114 8.15 -4.67 18.40
C ALA A 114 9.47 -4.83 19.15
N GLY A 115 10.58 -4.75 18.43
CA GLY A 115 11.89 -4.86 19.04
C GLY A 115 12.16 -3.73 20.01
N GLU A 116 11.81 -2.52 19.63
CA GLU A 116 11.99 -1.37 20.50
C GLU A 116 11.15 -1.46 21.75
N LEU A 117 9.90 -1.86 21.60
CA LEU A 117 9.03 -1.98 22.75
C LEU A 117 9.52 -3.06 23.71
N ALA A 118 9.94 -4.19 23.16
CA ALA A 118 10.48 -5.25 23.99
C ALA A 118 11.70 -4.76 24.78
N ALA A 119 12.57 -4.05 24.11
CA ALA A 119 13.77 -3.53 24.76
C ALA A 119 13.41 -2.53 25.85
N ARG A 120 12.45 -1.66 25.59
CA ARG A 120 12.02 -0.69 26.57
C ARG A 120 11.42 -1.34 27.79
N TYR A 121 10.56 -2.31 27.59
CA TYR A 121 9.91 -2.94 28.72
C TYR A 121 10.89 -3.71 29.58
N VAL A 122 11.84 -4.34 28.94
CA VAL A 122 12.88 -5.00 29.68
C VAL A 122 13.68 -3.98 30.49
N GLY A 123 13.99 -2.86 29.86
CA GLY A 123 14.76 -1.84 30.53
C GLY A 123 13.98 -1.08 31.57
N CYS A 124 12.71 -0.83 31.32
CA CYS A 124 11.89 -0.05 32.22
C CYS A 124 11.28 -0.85 33.32
N ALA A 125 11.11 -2.07 33.12
CA ALA A 125 10.45 -2.87 34.10
C ALA A 125 9.02 -2.54 34.26
N VAL A 126 8.50 -1.76 33.48
CA VAL A 126 7.18 -1.43 33.64
C VAL A 126 6.39 -2.06 32.66
N MET A 127 5.51 -2.67 32.98
CA MET A 127 4.82 -3.23 32.14
C MET A 127 3.62 -2.95 32.10
N PRO A 128 3.31 -2.47 31.39
CA PRO A 128 2.11 -2.05 31.25
C PRO A 128 1.16 -3.02 31.27
N ASN A 129 1.19 -3.91 31.08
CA ASN A 129 0.18 -4.72 31.18
C ASN A 129 0.48 -5.57 32.06
N ALA A 130 1.27 -5.34 32.58
CA ALA A 130 1.60 -6.04 33.42
C ALA A 130 0.92 -5.87 34.36
N PRO A 131 0.57 -6.04 34.63
CA PRO A 131 -0.14 -5.89 35.41
C PRO A 131 0.07 -5.22 36.08
N PRO A 132 0.28 -5.04 36.42
CA PRO A 132 0.55 -4.47 37.02
C PRO A 132 0.67 -4.46 38.02
N LYS A 133 0.77 -4.28 38.53
CA LYS A 133 0.92 -4.27 39.45
C LYS A 133 0.00 -4.36 40.14
N TRP A 134 -0.64 -3.99 40.07
CA TRP A 134 -1.62 -4.11 40.67
C TRP A 134 -1.95 -5.28 40.44
N ALA A 135 -1.66 -5.57 39.63
CA ALA A 135 -1.84 -6.72 39.42
C ALA A 135 -1.04 -7.40 40.25
N ASP A 136 -0.24 -7.06 40.47
CA ASP A 136 0.47 -7.65 41.20
C ASP A 136 0.38 -7.31 42.38
N LEU A 137 -0.23 -6.66 42.58
CA LEU A 137 -0.43 -6.44 43.61
C LEU A 137 -1.02 -7.22 43.96
N GLY A 138 -1.12 -7.57 43.52
CA GLY A 138 -1.39 -8.57 43.78
C GLY A 138 -0.83 -8.47 43.21
#